data_024b5794f48508976663177575f82825
#
_entry.id   024b5794f48508976663177575f82825
#
_cell.length_a   1.000
_cell.length_b   1.000
_cell.length_c   1.000
_cell.angle_alpha   90.00
_cell.angle_beta   90.00
_cell.angle_gamma   90.00
#
_symmetry.space_group_name_H-M   'P 1'
#
loop_
_entity.id
_entity.type
_entity.pdbx_description
1 polymer ?
#
loop_
_entity_poly.entity_id
_entity_poly.type
_entity_poly.pdbx_seq_one_letter_code
_entity_poly.pdbx_strand_id
1 'polypeptide(L)'
;MWSRCWWKVLLVILILSPIKILWESNIHKLARASGLFSAGFNMDMRGKITQDAAVAVLGGFRGIVTDFIWLSAHNDWEKREWYRMKPKLDTVVLLQPHFLDYWDIGAWHMAWNISYDASVNTAEPREVFRLREQRYWIDEGEKFLREAIANNPDSWQLYFKLGWLLDQKKQDYKQAAEWFKKAAEFKKTPFYVRRQVAHSLNKGHLKKEALAQWKKIWNGPRNGEYAYELWDVVEQEMRKLEVELKVPYSERTFPKNTYTNVLKSAIPATTHKSNAQKTGKK
;
A
#
# COMPACT_ATOMS: atom_id res chain seq x y z
N MET A 1 -41.98 -29.68 24.43
CA MET A 1 -41.60 -30.49 23.25
C MET A 1 -40.19 -30.19 22.70
N TRP A 2 -39.49 -29.20 23.16
CA TRP A 2 -38.16 -28.79 22.67
C TRP A 2 -36.96 -29.57 23.28
N SER A 3 -37.10 -30.13 24.47
CA SER A 3 -35.99 -30.82 25.17
C SER A 3 -35.56 -32.16 24.57
N ARG A 4 -36.37 -32.79 23.69
CA ARG A 4 -36.08 -34.11 23.12
C ARG A 4 -35.19 -34.10 21.87
N CYS A 5 -34.88 -32.91 21.30
CA CYS A 5 -34.05 -32.79 20.07
C CYS A 5 -32.58 -32.50 20.36
N TRP A 6 -32.27 -31.84 21.46
CA TRP A 6 -30.91 -31.38 21.77
C TRP A 6 -29.91 -32.53 21.96
N TRP A 7 -30.32 -33.61 22.58
CA TRP A 7 -29.44 -34.77 22.73
C TRP A 7 -29.05 -35.43 21.40
N LYS A 8 -29.94 -35.38 20.39
CA LYS A 8 -29.66 -35.88 19.04
C LYS A 8 -28.63 -34.95 18.32
N VAL A 9 -28.72 -33.63 18.53
CA VAL A 9 -27.75 -32.69 18.02
C VAL A 9 -26.39 -32.91 18.68
N LEU A 10 -26.35 -33.09 20.00
CA LEU A 10 -25.12 -33.40 20.73
C LEU A 10 -24.52 -34.74 20.28
N LEU A 11 -25.32 -35.74 19.99
CA LEU A 11 -24.88 -37.05 19.51
C LEU A 11 -24.29 -36.96 18.10
N VAL A 12 -24.88 -36.15 17.21
CA VAL A 12 -24.36 -35.84 15.87
C VAL A 12 -23.02 -35.09 15.95
N ILE A 13 -22.92 -34.10 16.82
CA ILE A 13 -21.66 -33.36 17.05
C ILE A 13 -20.58 -34.32 17.59
N LEU A 14 -20.93 -35.23 18.52
CA LEU A 14 -20.00 -36.15 19.13
C LEU A 14 -19.52 -37.21 18.13
N ILE A 15 -20.37 -37.66 17.21
CA ILE A 15 -20.02 -38.60 16.12
C ILE A 15 -19.19 -37.94 15.02
N LEU A 16 -19.49 -36.67 14.69
CA LEU A 16 -18.77 -35.92 13.64
C LEU A 16 -17.41 -35.38 14.12
N SER A 17 -17.23 -35.22 15.44
CA SER A 17 -16.00 -34.65 16.01
C SER A 17 -14.74 -35.48 15.72
N PRO A 18 -14.69 -36.81 15.83
CA PRO A 18 -13.51 -37.58 15.46
C PRO A 18 -13.24 -37.60 13.95
N ILE A 19 -14.27 -37.50 13.10
CA ILE A 19 -14.11 -37.40 11.64
C ILE A 19 -13.46 -36.03 11.30
N LYS A 20 -13.90 -35.00 11.98
CA LYS A 20 -13.30 -33.63 11.86
C LYS A 20 -11.82 -33.65 12.25
N ILE A 21 -11.45 -34.29 13.36
CA ILE A 21 -10.06 -34.37 13.86
C ILE A 21 -9.16 -35.09 12.87
N LEU A 22 -9.62 -36.22 12.28
CA LEU A 22 -8.88 -36.97 11.27
C LEU A 22 -8.71 -36.15 9.97
N TRP A 23 -9.73 -35.42 9.56
CA TRP A 23 -9.68 -34.57 8.36
C TRP A 23 -8.80 -33.34 8.56
N GLU A 24 -8.91 -32.69 9.70
CA GLU A 24 -8.05 -31.57 10.08
C GLU A 24 -6.57 -31.98 10.18
N SER A 25 -6.24 -33.13 10.70
CA SER A 25 -4.85 -33.61 10.78
C SER A 25 -4.20 -33.73 9.40
N ASN A 26 -4.95 -34.17 8.40
CA ASN A 26 -4.47 -34.29 7.03
C ASN A 26 -4.38 -32.92 6.33
N ILE A 27 -5.37 -32.05 6.53
CA ILE A 27 -5.33 -30.66 6.03
C ILE A 27 -4.18 -29.89 6.68
N HIS A 28 -3.95 -30.04 7.98
CA HIS A 28 -2.83 -29.41 8.68
C HIS A 28 -1.47 -29.90 8.20
N LYS A 29 -1.33 -31.18 7.84
CA LYS A 29 -0.09 -31.71 7.23
C LYS A 29 0.14 -31.08 5.85
N LEU A 30 -0.92 -31.03 5.03
CA LEU A 30 -0.86 -30.44 3.69
C LEU A 30 -0.57 -28.93 3.75
N ALA A 31 -1.21 -28.21 4.67
CA ALA A 31 -1.05 -26.78 4.87
C ALA A 31 0.32 -26.42 5.46
N ARG A 32 0.93 -27.27 6.30
CA ARG A 32 2.34 -27.11 6.72
C ARG A 32 3.31 -27.34 5.57
N ALA A 33 3.05 -28.36 4.74
CA ALA A 33 3.87 -28.66 3.56
C ALA A 33 3.80 -27.57 2.49
N SER A 34 2.67 -26.82 2.40
CA SER A 34 2.47 -25.69 1.50
C SER A 34 2.93 -24.33 2.07
N GLY A 35 3.48 -24.28 3.29
CA GLY A 35 3.91 -23.03 3.92
C GLY A 35 2.77 -22.14 4.45
N LEU A 36 1.51 -22.60 4.37
CA LEU A 36 0.33 -21.85 4.82
C LEU A 36 0.20 -21.77 6.36
N PHE A 37 0.98 -22.56 7.09
CA PHE A 37 1.02 -22.54 8.55
C PHE A 37 2.46 -22.43 9.05
N SER A 38 3.00 -21.24 9.02
CA SER A 38 4.21 -20.93 9.77
C SER A 38 3.91 -19.85 10.81
N ALA A 39 3.28 -20.20 11.88
CA ALA A 39 3.45 -19.43 13.12
C ALA A 39 2.80 -20.22 14.26
N GLY A 40 3.60 -20.73 15.13
CA GLY A 40 3.16 -21.08 16.47
C GLY A 40 2.48 -19.85 17.09
N PHE A 41 1.46 -20.09 17.86
CA PHE A 41 0.71 -19.08 18.62
C PHE A 41 1.71 -18.33 19.51
N ASN A 42 2.07 -17.10 19.14
CA ASN A 42 3.02 -16.31 19.90
C ASN A 42 2.42 -15.93 21.26
N MET A 43 3.17 -16.12 22.34
CA MET A 43 2.73 -15.83 23.72
C MET A 43 2.34 -14.37 23.94
N ASP A 44 2.87 -13.44 23.15
CA ASP A 44 2.51 -12.00 23.17
C ASP A 44 1.06 -11.75 22.70
N MET A 45 0.42 -12.69 22.04
CA MET A 45 -0.97 -12.59 21.60
C MET A 45 -1.98 -12.66 22.77
N ARG A 46 -1.59 -13.28 23.88
CA ARG A 46 -2.52 -13.50 25.02
C ARG A 46 -3.08 -12.21 25.62
N GLY A 47 -2.31 -11.11 25.57
CA GLY A 47 -2.74 -9.81 26.10
C GLY A 47 -3.68 -9.02 25.19
N LYS A 48 -3.83 -9.42 23.91
CA LYS A 48 -4.60 -8.65 22.90
C LYS A 48 -5.93 -9.30 22.52
N ILE A 49 -6.17 -10.55 22.92
CA ILE A 49 -7.36 -11.33 22.57
C ILE A 49 -8.16 -11.62 23.84
N THR A 50 -9.48 -11.47 23.79
CA THR A 50 -10.36 -11.88 24.89
C THR A 50 -10.26 -13.39 25.12
N GLN A 51 -10.51 -13.83 26.35
CA GLN A 51 -10.42 -15.25 26.72
C GLN A 51 -11.30 -16.14 25.83
N ASP A 52 -12.51 -15.69 25.50
CA ASP A 52 -13.46 -16.43 24.65
C ASP A 52 -12.96 -16.55 23.20
N ALA A 53 -12.39 -15.47 22.66
CA ALA A 53 -11.77 -15.49 21.33
C ALA A 53 -10.54 -16.39 21.30
N ALA A 54 -9.73 -16.41 22.37
CA ALA A 54 -8.58 -17.29 22.48
C ALA A 54 -9.00 -18.78 22.47
N VAL A 55 -10.06 -19.13 23.18
CA VAL A 55 -10.63 -20.50 23.20
C VAL A 55 -11.14 -20.90 21.80
N ALA A 56 -11.88 -20.00 21.13
CA ALA A 56 -12.39 -20.25 19.78
C ALA A 56 -11.26 -20.40 18.75
N VAL A 57 -10.19 -19.60 18.86
CA VAL A 57 -9.00 -19.70 18.01
C VAL A 57 -8.28 -21.02 18.19
N LEU A 58 -8.11 -21.48 19.43
CA LEU A 58 -7.51 -22.79 19.75
C LEU A 58 -8.37 -23.96 19.22
N GLY A 59 -9.69 -23.79 19.17
CA GLY A 59 -10.64 -24.75 18.61
C GLY A 59 -10.68 -24.84 17.07
N GLY A 60 -9.81 -24.11 16.36
CA GLY A 60 -9.75 -24.12 14.89
C GLY A 60 -10.71 -23.13 14.21
N PHE A 61 -11.40 -22.27 14.95
CA PHE A 61 -12.33 -21.27 14.43
C PHE A 61 -11.68 -19.91 14.17
N ARG A 62 -10.34 -19.87 14.05
CA ARG A 62 -9.56 -18.64 13.88
C ARG A 62 -10.10 -17.74 12.76
N GLY A 63 -10.43 -18.31 11.60
CA GLY A 63 -11.00 -17.56 10.47
C GLY A 63 -12.31 -16.89 10.83
N ILE A 64 -13.25 -17.67 11.39
CA ILE A 64 -14.57 -17.15 11.79
C ILE A 64 -14.46 -16.05 12.82
N VAL A 65 -13.61 -16.21 13.84
CA VAL A 65 -13.36 -15.18 14.85
C VAL A 65 -12.80 -13.90 14.20
N THR A 66 -11.85 -14.07 13.27
CA THR A 66 -11.29 -12.93 12.54
C THR A 66 -12.35 -12.18 11.74
N ASP A 67 -13.25 -12.90 11.05
CA ASP A 67 -14.32 -12.28 10.26
C ASP A 67 -15.29 -11.47 11.13
N PHE A 68 -15.66 -11.98 12.30
CA PHE A 68 -16.48 -11.21 13.25
C PHE A 68 -15.78 -9.96 13.77
N ILE A 69 -14.48 -10.04 14.08
CA ILE A 69 -13.71 -8.88 14.53
C ILE A 69 -13.59 -7.86 13.38
N TRP A 70 -13.37 -8.32 12.16
CA TRP A 70 -13.32 -7.48 10.96
C TRP A 70 -14.65 -6.74 10.73
N LEU A 71 -15.77 -7.45 10.78
CA LEU A 71 -17.10 -6.83 10.67
C LEU A 71 -17.35 -5.81 11.79
N SER A 72 -16.89 -6.12 13.02
CA SER A 72 -16.96 -5.18 14.14
C SER A 72 -16.07 -3.94 13.93
N ALA A 73 -14.89 -4.11 13.32
CA ALA A 73 -14.03 -2.98 12.94
C ALA A 73 -14.69 -2.12 11.86
N HIS A 74 -15.34 -2.76 10.88
CA HIS A 74 -16.09 -2.04 9.83
C HIS A 74 -17.25 -1.21 10.40
N ASN A 75 -18.00 -1.75 11.38
CA ASN A 75 -19.04 -0.99 12.05
C ASN A 75 -18.49 0.22 12.82
N ASP A 76 -17.30 0.11 13.45
CA ASP A 76 -16.64 1.26 14.07
C ASP A 76 -16.17 2.28 13.02
N TRP A 77 -15.73 1.80 11.84
CA TRP A 77 -15.38 2.66 10.71
C TRP A 77 -16.57 3.48 10.22
N GLU A 78 -17.72 2.87 10.04
CA GLU A 78 -18.96 3.57 9.65
C GLU A 78 -19.38 4.65 10.66
N LYS A 79 -19.12 4.38 11.95
CA LYS A 79 -19.42 5.32 13.05
C LYS A 79 -18.31 6.35 13.30
N ARG A 80 -17.21 6.29 12.54
CA ARG A 80 -16.02 7.12 12.73
C ARG A 80 -15.39 6.97 14.11
N GLU A 81 -15.50 5.79 14.72
CA GLU A 81 -14.92 5.46 16.02
C GLU A 81 -13.49 4.91 15.84
N TRP A 82 -12.58 5.73 15.32
CA TRP A 82 -11.25 5.35 14.84
C TRP A 82 -10.39 4.65 15.90
N TYR A 83 -10.39 5.18 17.10
CA TYR A 83 -9.62 4.61 18.22
C TYR A 83 -10.15 3.26 18.73
N ARG A 84 -11.42 2.94 18.43
CA ARG A 84 -11.99 1.61 18.69
C ARG A 84 -11.74 0.64 17.55
N MET A 85 -11.71 1.14 16.33
CA MET A 85 -11.45 0.35 15.13
C MET A 85 -9.99 -0.18 15.12
N LYS A 86 -9.00 0.67 15.41
CA LYS A 86 -7.57 0.34 15.31
C LYS A 86 -7.17 -0.93 16.06
N PRO A 87 -7.49 -1.13 17.36
CA PRO A 87 -7.17 -2.36 18.09
C PRO A 87 -7.80 -3.62 17.47
N LYS A 88 -8.97 -3.47 16.82
CA LYS A 88 -9.61 -4.58 16.12
C LYS A 88 -8.84 -4.95 14.85
N LEU A 89 -8.38 -3.94 14.07
CA LEU A 89 -7.51 -4.18 12.92
C LEU A 89 -6.21 -4.88 13.34
N ASP A 90 -5.57 -4.45 14.43
CA ASP A 90 -4.38 -5.09 14.99
C ASP A 90 -4.66 -6.56 15.35
N THR A 91 -5.83 -6.84 15.93
CA THR A 91 -6.23 -8.21 16.28
C THR A 91 -6.49 -9.06 15.05
N VAL A 92 -7.13 -8.51 14.01
CA VAL A 92 -7.40 -9.20 12.74
C VAL A 92 -6.10 -9.66 12.08
N VAL A 93 -5.11 -8.77 11.94
CA VAL A 93 -3.84 -9.12 11.30
C VAL A 93 -2.97 -10.02 12.19
N LEU A 94 -3.12 -9.94 13.50
CA LEU A 94 -2.49 -10.86 14.45
C LEU A 94 -3.04 -12.29 14.28
N LEU A 95 -4.34 -12.42 14.06
CA LEU A 95 -5.00 -13.72 13.85
C LEU A 95 -4.73 -14.27 12.44
N GLN A 96 -4.67 -13.42 11.41
CA GLN A 96 -4.41 -13.82 10.03
C GLN A 96 -3.29 -12.96 9.39
N PRO A 97 -2.01 -13.14 9.82
CA PRO A 97 -0.90 -12.28 9.39
C PRO A 97 -0.53 -12.40 7.91
N HIS A 98 -0.95 -13.49 7.25
CA HIS A 98 -0.65 -13.73 5.84
C HIS A 98 -1.81 -13.35 4.89
N PHE A 99 -2.91 -12.83 5.40
CA PHE A 99 -3.99 -12.32 4.57
C PHE A 99 -3.75 -10.83 4.24
N LEU A 100 -3.25 -10.59 3.02
CA LEU A 100 -2.72 -9.29 2.61
C LEU A 100 -3.76 -8.17 2.62
N ASP A 101 -5.02 -8.49 2.31
CA ASP A 101 -6.08 -7.48 2.21
C ASP A 101 -6.37 -6.79 3.55
N TYR A 102 -6.24 -7.51 4.68
CA TYR A 102 -6.41 -6.89 6.00
C TYR A 102 -5.34 -5.82 6.26
N TRP A 103 -4.11 -6.08 5.84
CA TRP A 103 -3.02 -5.12 5.94
C TRP A 103 -3.22 -3.93 5.00
N ASP A 104 -3.58 -4.19 3.74
CA ASP A 104 -3.76 -3.13 2.73
C ASP A 104 -4.93 -2.21 3.10
N ILE A 105 -6.10 -2.79 3.39
CA ILE A 105 -7.31 -2.02 3.74
C ILE A 105 -7.10 -1.27 5.07
N GLY A 106 -6.52 -1.92 6.09
CA GLY A 106 -6.24 -1.27 7.36
C GLY A 106 -5.31 -0.08 7.23
N ALA A 107 -4.21 -0.23 6.50
CA ALA A 107 -3.27 0.87 6.23
C ALA A 107 -3.94 1.99 5.42
N TRP A 108 -4.75 1.63 4.41
CA TRP A 108 -5.51 2.60 3.62
C TRP A 108 -6.48 3.40 4.49
N HIS A 109 -7.24 2.75 5.36
CA HIS A 109 -8.13 3.46 6.27
C HIS A 109 -7.37 4.47 7.12
N MET A 110 -6.27 4.06 7.75
CA MET A 110 -5.48 4.94 8.59
C MET A 110 -4.87 6.12 7.82
N ALA A 111 -4.08 5.82 6.78
CA ALA A 111 -3.28 6.83 6.10
C ALA A 111 -4.06 7.72 5.12
N TRP A 112 -5.23 7.29 4.62
CA TRP A 112 -6.02 8.09 3.68
C TRP A 112 -7.34 8.56 4.26
N ASN A 113 -8.20 7.65 4.73
CA ASN A 113 -9.55 8.01 5.15
C ASN A 113 -9.53 8.77 6.47
N ILE A 114 -8.94 8.19 7.52
CA ILE A 114 -8.93 8.78 8.85
C ILE A 114 -8.03 10.01 8.89
N SER A 115 -6.86 9.96 8.25
CA SER A 115 -5.97 11.12 8.18
C SER A 115 -6.62 12.32 7.48
N TYR A 116 -7.43 12.07 6.43
CA TYR A 116 -8.21 13.12 5.78
C TYR A 116 -9.31 13.64 6.72
N ASP A 117 -10.10 12.75 7.30
CA ASP A 117 -11.18 13.12 8.25
C ASP A 117 -10.63 13.97 9.42
N ALA A 118 -9.49 13.59 9.97
CA ALA A 118 -8.80 14.38 11.00
C ALA A 118 -8.41 15.77 10.52
N SER A 119 -7.94 15.91 9.28
CA SER A 119 -7.48 17.19 8.74
C SER A 119 -8.61 18.20 8.52
N VAL A 120 -9.84 17.70 8.23
CA VAL A 120 -11.04 18.53 7.97
C VAL A 120 -12.02 18.58 9.14
N ASN A 121 -11.66 18.05 10.30
CA ASN A 121 -12.53 17.96 11.47
C ASN A 121 -12.84 19.35 12.04
N THR A 122 -14.04 19.85 11.79
CA THR A 122 -14.49 21.18 12.26
C THR A 122 -14.78 21.24 13.77
N ALA A 123 -14.96 20.08 14.43
CA ALA A 123 -15.14 20.02 15.89
C ALA A 123 -13.86 20.39 16.65
N GLU A 124 -12.67 20.24 16.05
CA GLU A 124 -11.42 20.76 16.57
C GLU A 124 -11.06 22.07 15.82
N PRO A 125 -11.27 23.24 16.44
CA PRO A 125 -11.05 24.52 15.77
C PRO A 125 -9.57 24.83 15.51
N ARG A 126 -8.66 24.22 16.29
CA ARG A 126 -7.23 24.51 16.20
C ARG A 126 -6.55 23.66 15.13
N GLU A 127 -6.09 24.29 14.09
CA GLU A 127 -5.45 23.63 12.95
C GLU A 127 -4.26 22.75 13.35
N VAL A 128 -3.44 23.20 14.30
CA VAL A 128 -2.26 22.44 14.78
C VAL A 128 -2.64 21.06 15.30
N PHE A 129 -3.77 20.94 16.00
CA PHE A 129 -4.23 19.64 16.52
C PHE A 129 -4.77 18.76 15.40
N ARG A 130 -5.50 19.34 14.43
CA ARG A 130 -5.94 18.59 13.23
C ARG A 130 -4.76 18.03 12.43
N LEU A 131 -3.72 18.86 12.20
CA LEU A 131 -2.51 18.43 11.49
C LEU A 131 -1.72 17.38 12.29
N ARG A 132 -1.68 17.49 13.62
CA ARG A 132 -1.04 16.48 14.48
C ARG A 132 -1.77 15.15 14.39
N GLU A 133 -3.10 15.18 14.49
CA GLU A 133 -3.95 13.99 14.36
C GLU A 133 -3.81 13.35 12.97
N GLN A 134 -3.81 14.15 11.92
CA GLN A 134 -3.57 13.69 10.56
C GLN A 134 -2.23 12.94 10.43
N ARG A 135 -1.16 13.54 10.96
CA ARG A 135 0.18 12.91 10.93
C ARG A 135 0.21 11.61 11.72
N TYR A 136 -0.41 11.59 12.89
CA TYR A 136 -0.50 10.38 13.71
C TYR A 136 -1.10 9.21 12.92
N TRP A 137 -2.21 9.43 12.21
CA TRP A 137 -2.85 8.37 11.44
C TRP A 137 -2.04 7.96 10.19
N ILE A 138 -1.32 8.88 9.57
CA ILE A 138 -0.37 8.55 8.48
C ILE A 138 0.77 7.67 9.04
N ASP A 139 1.32 8.00 10.20
CA ASP A 139 2.40 7.26 10.85
C ASP A 139 1.94 5.86 11.30
N GLU A 140 0.72 5.73 11.82
CA GLU A 140 0.13 4.44 12.16
C GLU A 140 -0.07 3.57 10.91
N GLY A 141 -0.51 4.14 9.78
CA GLY A 141 -0.61 3.43 8.51
C GLY A 141 0.75 2.96 7.98
N GLU A 142 1.79 3.78 8.11
CA GLU A 142 3.16 3.39 7.76
C GLU A 142 3.66 2.24 8.63
N LYS A 143 3.50 2.35 9.95
CA LYS A 143 3.89 1.31 10.90
C LYS A 143 3.20 -0.01 10.57
N PHE A 144 1.90 0.05 10.29
CA PHE A 144 1.09 -1.11 9.93
C PHE A 144 1.60 -1.80 8.66
N LEU A 145 1.98 -1.04 7.61
CA LEU A 145 2.59 -1.61 6.40
C LEU A 145 3.98 -2.19 6.66
N ARG A 146 4.78 -1.61 7.56
CA ARG A 146 6.09 -2.18 7.93
C ARG A 146 5.93 -3.51 8.65
N GLU A 147 4.95 -3.63 9.53
CA GLU A 147 4.59 -4.90 10.18
C GLU A 147 4.06 -5.92 9.17
N ALA A 148 3.27 -5.48 8.19
CA ALA A 148 2.79 -6.32 7.09
C ALA A 148 3.96 -6.91 6.29
N ILE A 149 4.97 -6.12 5.94
CA ILE A 149 6.17 -6.57 5.23
C ILE A 149 6.96 -7.58 6.08
N ALA A 150 7.09 -7.33 7.38
CA ALA A 150 7.81 -8.26 8.27
C ALA A 150 7.12 -9.64 8.34
N ASN A 151 5.79 -9.68 8.26
CA ASN A 151 5.02 -10.93 8.23
C ASN A 151 4.92 -11.56 6.83
N ASN A 152 5.10 -10.77 5.76
CA ASN A 152 4.91 -11.20 4.38
C ASN A 152 6.04 -10.67 3.47
N PRO A 153 7.30 -11.09 3.70
CA PRO A 153 8.45 -10.53 2.99
C PRO A 153 8.45 -10.82 1.49
N ASP A 154 7.67 -11.80 1.04
CA ASP A 154 7.59 -12.21 -0.36
C ASP A 154 6.50 -11.47 -1.17
N SER A 155 5.81 -10.51 -0.55
CA SER A 155 4.73 -9.75 -1.18
C SER A 155 5.22 -8.41 -1.70
N TRP A 156 5.51 -8.31 -3.02
CA TRP A 156 5.88 -7.05 -3.67
C TRP A 156 4.83 -5.94 -3.47
N GLN A 157 3.55 -6.33 -3.34
CA GLN A 157 2.44 -5.40 -3.16
C GLN A 157 2.62 -4.54 -1.90
N LEU A 158 3.05 -5.14 -0.80
CA LEU A 158 3.24 -4.42 0.47
C LEU A 158 4.41 -3.42 0.38
N TYR A 159 5.50 -3.80 -0.28
CA TYR A 159 6.61 -2.88 -0.55
C TYR A 159 6.16 -1.70 -1.41
N PHE A 160 5.37 -1.99 -2.45
CA PHE A 160 4.77 -0.96 -3.30
C PHE A 160 3.84 -0.04 -2.50
N LYS A 161 2.95 -0.58 -1.66
CA LYS A 161 2.01 0.20 -0.83
C LYS A 161 2.74 1.11 0.16
N LEU A 162 3.83 0.65 0.76
CA LEU A 162 4.65 1.48 1.63
C LEU A 162 5.34 2.60 0.84
N GLY A 163 5.91 2.30 -0.32
CA GLY A 163 6.45 3.32 -1.21
C GLY A 163 5.40 4.35 -1.62
N TRP A 164 4.17 3.90 -1.91
CA TRP A 164 3.05 4.76 -2.27
C TRP A 164 2.62 5.69 -1.12
N LEU A 165 2.56 5.17 0.11
CA LEU A 165 2.26 5.98 1.30
C LEU A 165 3.32 7.07 1.51
N LEU A 166 4.60 6.71 1.40
CA LEU A 166 5.71 7.65 1.56
C LEU A 166 5.70 8.74 0.46
N ASP A 167 5.42 8.37 -0.79
CA ASP A 167 5.32 9.32 -1.91
C ASP A 167 4.13 10.26 -1.74
N GLN A 168 2.93 9.73 -1.46
CA GLN A 168 1.69 10.50 -1.52
C GLN A 168 1.35 11.23 -0.22
N LYS A 169 1.67 10.66 0.93
CA LYS A 169 1.27 11.21 2.24
C LYS A 169 2.39 11.90 2.98
N LYS A 170 3.58 11.32 2.95
CA LYS A 170 4.75 11.89 3.66
C LYS A 170 5.63 12.77 2.77
N GLN A 171 5.48 12.63 1.45
CA GLN A 171 6.33 13.30 0.43
C GLN A 171 7.81 13.00 0.65
N ASP A 172 8.13 11.88 1.28
CA ASP A 172 9.49 11.37 1.39
C ASP A 172 9.83 10.57 0.13
N TYR A 173 10.04 11.29 -0.95
CA TYR A 173 10.24 10.72 -2.27
C TYR A 173 11.50 9.84 -2.36
N LYS A 174 12.53 10.16 -1.58
CA LYS A 174 13.75 9.35 -1.54
C LYS A 174 13.49 7.98 -0.95
N GLN A 175 12.86 7.91 0.23
CA GLN A 175 12.48 6.64 0.82
C GLN A 175 11.44 5.90 -0.05
N ALA A 176 10.47 6.61 -0.63
CA ALA A 176 9.50 6.02 -1.54
C ALA A 176 10.18 5.30 -2.70
N ALA A 177 11.18 5.94 -3.34
CA ALA A 177 11.95 5.33 -4.42
C ALA A 177 12.67 4.04 -3.99
N GLU A 178 13.23 4.01 -2.77
CA GLU A 178 13.88 2.80 -2.24
C GLU A 178 12.88 1.65 -2.03
N TRP A 179 11.68 1.93 -1.54
CA TRP A 179 10.65 0.90 -1.37
C TRP A 179 10.08 0.42 -2.72
N PHE A 180 9.91 1.32 -3.68
CA PHE A 180 9.53 0.92 -5.05
C PHE A 180 10.63 0.09 -5.73
N LYS A 181 11.92 0.37 -5.50
CA LYS A 181 13.02 -0.46 -5.99
C LYS A 181 12.93 -1.88 -5.43
N LYS A 182 12.74 -2.02 -4.11
CA LYS A 182 12.54 -3.33 -3.47
C LYS A 182 11.35 -4.07 -4.08
N ALA A 183 10.22 -3.39 -4.29
CA ALA A 183 9.07 -3.98 -4.96
C ALA A 183 9.40 -4.44 -6.39
N ALA A 184 10.21 -3.67 -7.13
CA ALA A 184 10.57 -3.97 -8.51
C ALA A 184 11.57 -5.14 -8.68
N GLU A 185 12.19 -5.63 -7.60
CA GLU A 185 13.09 -6.77 -7.60
C GLU A 185 12.37 -8.13 -7.71
N PHE A 186 11.09 -8.16 -7.38
CA PHE A 186 10.29 -9.39 -7.47
C PHE A 186 9.96 -9.73 -8.92
N LYS A 187 10.06 -11.03 -9.27
CA LYS A 187 9.82 -11.51 -10.65
C LYS A 187 8.42 -11.23 -11.18
N LYS A 188 7.41 -11.25 -10.30
CA LYS A 188 5.99 -11.06 -10.67
C LYS A 188 5.53 -9.61 -10.54
N THR A 189 6.44 -8.66 -10.38
CA THR A 189 6.08 -7.26 -10.23
C THR A 189 5.69 -6.66 -11.58
N PRO A 190 4.52 -6.00 -11.67
CA PRO A 190 4.11 -5.31 -12.88
C PRO A 190 5.14 -4.24 -13.30
N PHE A 191 5.29 -4.06 -14.60
CA PHE A 191 6.28 -3.14 -15.20
C PHE A 191 6.13 -1.68 -14.71
N TYR A 192 4.90 -1.22 -14.40
CA TYR A 192 4.65 0.15 -13.94
C TYR A 192 5.36 0.50 -12.63
N VAL A 193 5.68 -0.49 -11.78
CA VAL A 193 6.39 -0.26 -10.51
C VAL A 193 7.78 0.34 -10.74
N ARG A 194 8.45 -0.06 -11.83
CA ARG A 194 9.76 0.51 -12.21
C ARG A 194 9.68 1.98 -12.56
N ARG A 195 8.55 2.42 -13.15
CA ARG A 195 8.32 3.85 -13.44
C ARG A 195 8.11 4.65 -12.14
N GLN A 196 7.45 4.07 -11.15
CA GLN A 196 7.27 4.74 -9.85
C GLN A 196 8.61 5.06 -9.18
N VAL A 197 9.61 4.17 -9.32
CA VAL A 197 10.98 4.47 -8.88
C VAL A 197 11.50 5.76 -9.52
N ALA A 198 11.42 5.85 -10.84
CA ALA A 198 11.93 7.00 -11.57
C ALA A 198 11.14 8.31 -11.26
N HIS A 199 9.82 8.20 -11.16
CA HIS A 199 8.98 9.34 -10.79
C HIS A 199 9.29 9.86 -9.38
N SER A 200 9.41 8.98 -8.38
CA SER A 200 9.74 9.40 -7.02
C SER A 200 11.15 9.98 -6.91
N LEU A 201 12.13 9.41 -7.62
CA LEU A 201 13.46 10.02 -7.72
C LEU A 201 13.43 11.42 -8.30
N ASN A 202 12.63 11.64 -9.36
CA ASN A 202 12.49 12.95 -9.98
C ASN A 202 11.81 13.95 -9.02
N LYS A 203 10.72 13.57 -8.35
CA LYS A 203 10.06 14.38 -7.31
C LYS A 203 11.01 14.74 -6.17
N GLY A 204 11.88 13.80 -5.79
CA GLY A 204 12.91 14.00 -4.76
C GLY A 204 14.13 14.79 -5.22
N HIS A 205 14.08 15.42 -6.39
CA HIS A 205 15.17 16.20 -7.01
C HIS A 205 16.44 15.37 -7.32
N LEU A 206 16.36 14.05 -7.31
CA LEU A 206 17.43 13.13 -7.68
C LEU A 206 17.40 12.85 -9.20
N LYS A 207 17.48 13.93 -9.99
CA LYS A 207 17.24 13.91 -11.44
C LYS A 207 18.21 13.01 -12.21
N LYS A 208 19.48 12.91 -11.77
CA LYS A 208 20.47 12.05 -12.42
C LYS A 208 20.12 10.57 -12.25
N GLU A 209 19.75 10.20 -11.03
CA GLU A 209 19.30 8.85 -10.70
C GLU A 209 17.97 8.51 -11.39
N ALA A 210 17.06 9.48 -11.47
CA ALA A 210 15.80 9.32 -12.21
C ALA A 210 16.08 9.04 -13.69
N LEU A 211 16.96 9.82 -14.34
CA LEU A 211 17.36 9.59 -15.73
C LEU A 211 18.01 8.21 -15.91
N ALA A 212 18.89 7.81 -15.01
CA ALA A 212 19.51 6.49 -15.06
C ALA A 212 18.46 5.36 -14.95
N GLN A 213 17.47 5.52 -14.07
CA GLN A 213 16.36 4.56 -13.95
C GLN A 213 15.49 4.51 -15.21
N TRP A 214 15.17 5.67 -15.81
CA TRP A 214 14.45 5.72 -17.08
C TRP A 214 15.23 5.06 -18.24
N LYS A 215 16.54 5.30 -18.34
CA LYS A 215 17.41 4.63 -19.31
C LYS A 215 17.44 3.12 -19.09
N LYS A 216 17.44 2.65 -17.84
CA LYS A 216 17.34 1.22 -17.53
C LYS A 216 16.02 0.62 -18.01
N ILE A 217 14.90 1.33 -17.87
CA ILE A 217 13.61 0.89 -18.40
C ILE A 217 13.65 0.89 -19.94
N TRP A 218 14.13 1.95 -20.56
CA TRP A 218 14.20 2.11 -22.02
C TRP A 218 15.03 1.01 -22.70
N ASN A 219 16.14 0.63 -22.10
CA ASN A 219 17.03 -0.43 -22.59
C ASN A 219 16.58 -1.84 -22.19
N GLY A 220 15.48 -1.96 -21.48
CA GLY A 220 14.91 -3.23 -21.07
C GLY A 220 14.20 -3.97 -22.21
N PRO A 221 13.69 -5.18 -21.91
CA PRO A 221 12.96 -5.98 -22.90
C PRO A 221 11.67 -5.27 -23.32
N ARG A 222 11.29 -5.45 -24.61
CA ARG A 222 10.05 -4.88 -25.19
C ARG A 222 9.02 -5.93 -25.57
N ASN A 223 9.23 -7.17 -25.18
CA ASN A 223 8.36 -8.31 -25.47
C ASN A 223 7.72 -8.86 -24.19
N GLY A 224 6.76 -9.76 -24.34
CA GLY A 224 6.02 -10.33 -23.21
C GLY A 224 5.23 -9.27 -22.43
N GLU A 225 5.32 -9.28 -21.12
CA GLU A 225 4.63 -8.33 -20.24
C GLU A 225 5.03 -6.88 -20.48
N TYR A 226 6.26 -6.63 -20.98
CA TYR A 226 6.77 -5.29 -21.29
C TYR A 226 6.22 -4.69 -22.58
N ALA A 227 5.49 -5.46 -23.39
CA ALA A 227 4.82 -4.93 -24.58
C ALA A 227 3.76 -3.87 -24.24
N TYR A 228 3.20 -3.92 -23.03
CA TYR A 228 2.20 -2.97 -22.53
C TYR A 228 2.80 -1.78 -21.77
N GLU A 229 4.13 -1.63 -21.77
CA GLU A 229 4.77 -0.46 -21.14
C GLU A 229 4.40 0.81 -21.93
N LEU A 230 4.22 1.93 -21.23
CA LEU A 230 3.95 3.24 -21.83
C LEU A 230 5.27 3.84 -22.35
N TRP A 231 5.78 3.32 -23.44
CA TRP A 231 7.07 3.70 -24.03
C TRP A 231 7.15 5.18 -24.41
N ASP A 232 6.05 5.77 -24.83
CA ASP A 232 5.92 7.20 -25.10
C ASP A 232 6.12 8.05 -23.85
N VAL A 233 5.60 7.61 -22.70
CA VAL A 233 5.83 8.26 -21.40
C VAL A 233 7.29 8.13 -20.98
N VAL A 234 7.89 6.94 -21.12
CA VAL A 234 9.31 6.72 -20.82
C VAL A 234 10.19 7.65 -21.64
N GLU A 235 9.94 7.71 -22.95
CA GLU A 235 10.66 8.58 -23.87
C GLU A 235 10.51 10.06 -23.51
N GLN A 236 9.29 10.51 -23.21
CA GLN A 236 9.00 11.90 -22.85
C GLN A 236 9.72 12.32 -21.56
N GLU A 237 9.68 11.48 -20.52
CA GLU A 237 10.34 11.77 -19.24
C GLU A 237 11.87 11.77 -19.38
N MET A 238 12.42 10.86 -20.18
CA MET A 238 13.86 10.88 -20.49
C MET A 238 14.29 12.18 -21.20
N ARG A 239 13.55 12.60 -22.23
CA ARG A 239 13.86 13.85 -22.95
C ARG A 239 13.80 15.07 -22.05
N LYS A 240 12.79 15.17 -21.19
CA LYS A 240 12.68 16.25 -20.20
C LYS A 240 13.91 16.30 -19.30
N LEU A 241 14.29 15.17 -18.71
CA LEU A 241 15.42 15.11 -17.80
C LEU A 241 16.76 15.37 -18.51
N GLU A 242 16.95 14.90 -19.74
CA GLU A 242 18.17 15.18 -20.52
C GLU A 242 18.32 16.67 -20.83
N VAL A 243 17.20 17.38 -21.08
CA VAL A 243 17.20 18.84 -21.26
C VAL A 243 17.47 19.54 -19.94
N GLU A 244 16.79 19.19 -18.87
CA GLU A 244 16.94 19.82 -17.53
C GLU A 244 18.36 19.63 -16.96
N LEU A 245 18.97 18.47 -17.18
CA LEU A 245 20.33 18.15 -16.78
C LEU A 245 21.39 18.71 -17.72
N LYS A 246 20.98 19.38 -18.81
CA LYS A 246 21.86 19.95 -19.83
C LYS A 246 22.80 18.89 -20.45
N VAL A 247 22.30 17.66 -20.61
CA VAL A 247 23.08 16.57 -21.24
C VAL A 247 23.49 17.02 -22.64
N PRO A 248 24.78 16.90 -23.04
CA PRO A 248 25.25 17.23 -24.40
C PRO A 248 24.48 16.44 -25.47
N TYR A 249 24.20 17.02 -26.63
CA TYR A 249 23.45 16.34 -27.68
C TYR A 249 24.10 15.03 -28.15
N SER A 250 25.42 14.94 -28.10
CA SER A 250 26.17 13.72 -28.42
C SER A 250 25.92 12.55 -27.46
N GLU A 251 25.44 12.85 -26.26
CA GLU A 251 25.20 11.86 -25.17
C GLU A 251 23.71 11.59 -24.95
N ARG A 252 22.82 12.32 -25.67
CA ARG A 252 21.39 12.14 -25.55
C ARG A 252 20.92 10.86 -26.24
N THR A 253 19.88 10.29 -25.68
CA THR A 253 19.33 9.01 -26.18
C THR A 253 18.61 9.14 -27.52
N PHE A 254 18.02 10.33 -27.82
CA PHE A 254 17.16 10.52 -28.98
C PHE A 254 17.75 11.55 -29.96
N PRO A 255 17.34 11.52 -31.26
CA PRO A 255 17.79 12.47 -32.28
C PRO A 255 17.43 13.93 -31.93
N LYS A 256 18.26 14.88 -32.32
CA LYS A 256 18.14 16.32 -32.01
C LYS A 256 16.76 16.92 -32.34
N ASN A 257 16.19 16.54 -33.47
CA ASN A 257 14.89 17.05 -33.96
C ASN A 257 13.70 16.67 -33.03
N THR A 258 13.86 15.67 -32.18
CA THR A 258 12.81 15.16 -31.30
C THR A 258 12.66 15.95 -29.99
N TYR A 259 13.61 16.87 -29.68
CA TYR A 259 13.58 17.70 -28.47
C TYR A 259 12.87 19.05 -28.65
N THR A 260 12.45 19.42 -29.84
CA THR A 260 11.88 20.73 -30.16
C THR A 260 10.62 21.05 -29.35
N ASN A 261 9.76 20.04 -29.14
CA ASN A 261 8.52 20.21 -28.38
C ASN A 261 8.77 20.30 -26.86
N VAL A 262 9.76 19.57 -26.35
CA VAL A 262 10.16 19.60 -24.93
C VAL A 262 10.74 20.96 -24.57
N LEU A 263 11.54 21.55 -25.44
CA LEU A 263 12.10 22.89 -25.24
C LEU A 263 11.03 23.97 -25.22
N LYS A 264 9.97 23.85 -26.02
CA LYS A 264 8.84 24.80 -26.03
C LYS A 264 8.01 24.73 -24.74
N SER A 265 7.83 23.55 -24.15
CA SER A 265 7.09 23.38 -22.88
C SER A 265 7.92 23.76 -21.64
N ALA A 266 9.25 23.75 -21.74
CA ALA A 266 10.16 24.11 -20.65
C ALA A 266 10.42 25.63 -20.52
N ILE A 267 10.00 26.43 -21.52
CA ILE A 267 10.06 27.88 -21.43
C ILE A 267 8.81 28.33 -20.65
N PRO A 268 8.93 28.84 -19.42
CA PRO A 268 7.77 29.43 -18.75
C PRO A 268 7.23 30.56 -19.66
N ALA A 269 5.91 30.62 -19.81
CA ALA A 269 5.24 31.69 -20.55
C ALA A 269 5.59 33.03 -19.90
N THR A 270 6.73 33.61 -20.31
CA THR A 270 7.12 34.95 -19.92
C THR A 270 6.15 35.91 -20.56
N THR A 271 5.19 36.36 -19.76
CA THR A 271 4.63 37.72 -19.74
C THR A 271 4.60 38.44 -21.08
N HIS A 272 3.56 38.19 -21.86
CA HIS A 272 2.99 39.25 -22.67
C HIS A 272 1.94 40.04 -21.84
N LYS A 273 2.42 40.85 -20.87
CA LYS A 273 1.69 41.94 -20.27
C LYS A 273 2.60 43.15 -20.29
N SER A 274 2.60 43.86 -21.40
CA SER A 274 2.70 45.35 -21.42
C SER A 274 2.70 45.81 -22.87
N ASN A 275 1.64 46.44 -23.26
CA ASN A 275 1.53 47.63 -24.10
C ASN A 275 0.17 47.64 -24.80
N ALA A 276 -0.86 47.99 -24.06
CA ALA A 276 -2.07 48.55 -24.64
C ALA A 276 -2.77 49.44 -23.60
N GLN A 277 -2.10 50.53 -23.25
CA GLN A 277 -2.78 51.68 -22.67
C GLN A 277 -1.86 52.93 -22.78
N LYS A 278 -1.85 53.51 -23.94
CA LYS A 278 -1.60 54.95 -24.14
C LYS A 278 -1.95 55.28 -25.58
N THR A 279 -3.17 55.68 -25.83
CA THR A 279 -3.53 56.79 -26.75
C THR A 279 -5.04 56.89 -26.79
N GLY A 280 -5.54 58.09 -26.50
CA GLY A 280 -6.93 58.43 -26.71
C GLY A 280 -7.47 59.45 -25.74
N LYS A 281 -6.78 60.60 -25.67
CA LYS A 281 -7.46 61.88 -25.36
C LYS A 281 -8.23 62.31 -26.60
N LYS A 282 -9.51 62.41 -26.51
CA LYS A 282 -10.28 63.67 -26.78
C LYS A 282 -11.71 63.40 -26.37
#